data_19f7ea150d70932a1e1b9a67468137ba
#
_entry.id   19f7ea150d70932a1e1b9a67468137ba
#
_cell.length_a   1.000
_cell.length_b   1.000
_cell.length_c   1.000
_cell.angle_alpha   90.00
_cell.angle_beta   90.00
_cell.angle_gamma   90.00
#
_symmetry.space_group_name_H-M   'P 1'
#
loop_
_entity.id
_entity.type
_entity.pdbx_description
1 polymer ?
#
loop_
_entity_poly.entity_id
_entity_poly.type
_entity_poly.pdbx_seq_one_letter_code
_entity_poly.pdbx_strand_id
1 'polypeptide(L)'
;LPKHLSNVRIGDIVLLTSPYAGEDQPVVIEETARWLAEEMRIKMFGPGVPGISWETNMNAPEPDNSPTHRAMTGNNIPIVYPLVNIESLTSDRVFFMSLPLNVERMEGSWVRAIAIEDVL
;
A
#
# COMPACT_ATOMS: atom_id res chain seq x y z
N LEU A 1 8.66 13.49 7.90
CA LEU A 1 7.60 12.49 8.08
C LEU A 1 6.33 13.01 7.41
N PRO A 2 5.71 12.26 6.49
CA PRO A 2 4.45 12.69 5.92
C PRO A 2 3.40 12.86 7.03
N LYS A 3 2.80 14.05 7.09
CA LYS A 3 1.86 14.42 8.16
C LYS A 3 0.70 13.42 8.31
N HIS A 4 0.29 12.81 7.19
CA HIS A 4 -0.83 11.86 7.14
C HIS A 4 -0.45 10.43 7.58
N LEU A 5 0.82 10.15 7.81
CA LEU A 5 1.32 8.83 8.21
C LEU A 5 1.89 8.83 9.64
N SER A 6 1.54 9.86 10.42
CA SER A 6 2.08 10.03 11.79
C SER A 6 1.65 8.93 12.77
N ASN A 7 0.57 8.21 12.47
CA ASN A 7 0.06 7.11 13.28
C ASN A 7 0.61 5.73 12.89
N VAL A 8 1.44 5.65 11.85
CA VAL A 8 2.07 4.39 11.43
C VAL A 8 3.10 3.96 12.47
N ARG A 9 3.08 2.69 12.84
CA ARG A 9 4.03 2.06 13.75
C ARG A 9 4.89 1.04 13.03
N ILE A 10 6.06 0.77 13.59
CA ILE A 10 6.98 -0.25 13.04
C ILE A 10 6.25 -1.59 12.94
N GLY A 11 6.29 -2.19 11.76
CA GLY A 11 5.71 -3.50 11.50
C GLY A 11 4.21 -3.50 11.20
N ASP A 12 3.60 -2.34 11.02
CA ASP A 12 2.19 -2.26 10.61
C ASP A 12 1.95 -2.78 9.19
N ILE A 13 0.73 -3.18 8.90
CA ILE A 13 0.17 -3.20 7.56
C ILE A 13 -0.42 -1.81 7.32
N VAL A 14 -0.10 -1.20 6.18
CA VAL A 14 -0.54 0.17 5.89
C VAL A 14 -1.55 0.16 4.75
N LEU A 15 -2.77 0.58 5.05
CA LEU A 15 -3.83 0.82 4.07
C LEU A 15 -3.96 2.33 3.87
N LEU A 16 -3.91 2.77 2.63
CA LEU A 16 -4.02 4.20 2.30
C LEU A 16 -5.24 4.45 1.41
N THR A 17 -5.97 5.49 1.73
CA THR A 17 -7.06 6.00 0.90
C THR A 17 -7.10 7.53 0.97
N SER A 18 -7.81 8.13 0.03
CA SER A 18 -8.15 9.55 0.05
C SER A 18 -9.50 9.77 -0.63
N PRO A 19 -10.16 10.90 -0.40
CA PRO A 19 -11.42 11.23 -1.09
C PRO A 19 -11.21 11.72 -2.53
N TYR A 20 -9.97 11.86 -2.98
CA TYR A 20 -9.65 12.43 -4.28
C TYR A 20 -9.54 11.33 -5.36
N ALA A 21 -9.75 11.72 -6.61
CA ALA A 21 -9.67 10.84 -7.77
C ALA A 21 -8.98 11.56 -8.93
N GLY A 22 -8.47 10.79 -9.90
CA GLY A 22 -7.80 11.32 -11.08
C GLY A 22 -6.51 12.06 -10.75
N GLU A 23 -6.33 13.25 -11.32
CA GLU A 23 -5.12 14.04 -11.15
C GLU A 23 -4.96 14.64 -9.75
N ASP A 24 -6.05 14.72 -8.98
CA ASP A 24 -6.03 15.23 -7.61
C ASP A 24 -5.63 14.19 -6.56
N GLN A 25 -5.40 12.95 -6.96
CA GLN A 25 -4.99 11.89 -6.03
C GLN A 25 -3.63 12.18 -5.42
N PRO A 26 -3.48 11.99 -4.09
CA PRO A 26 -2.15 11.99 -3.47
C PRO A 26 -1.25 10.94 -4.10
N VAL A 27 0.00 11.30 -4.31
CA VAL A 27 1.01 10.41 -4.89
C VAL A 27 1.94 9.91 -3.79
N VAL A 28 2.09 8.61 -3.70
CA VAL A 28 3.12 8.00 -2.87
C VAL A 28 4.44 8.08 -3.65
N ILE A 29 5.30 9.01 -3.25
CA ILE A 29 6.62 9.18 -3.86
C ILE A 29 7.61 8.14 -3.35
N GLU A 30 8.71 7.95 -4.07
CA GLU A 30 9.77 7.01 -3.71
C GLU A 30 10.29 7.20 -2.29
N GLU A 31 10.53 8.45 -1.89
CA GLU A 31 11.02 8.77 -0.54
C GLU A 31 10.06 8.26 0.55
N THR A 32 8.76 8.46 0.37
CA THR A 32 7.75 7.96 1.32
C THR A 32 7.71 6.43 1.32
N ALA A 33 7.80 5.81 0.16
CA ALA A 33 7.81 4.35 0.05
C ALA A 33 9.05 3.75 0.73
N ARG A 34 10.22 4.36 0.55
CA ARG A 34 11.45 3.94 1.21
C ARG A 34 11.37 4.10 2.72
N TRP A 35 10.82 5.20 3.21
CA TRP A 35 10.60 5.39 4.64
C TRP A 35 9.69 4.30 5.23
N LEU A 36 8.57 4.00 4.57
CA LEU A 36 7.67 2.91 4.98
C LEU A 36 8.37 1.55 5.00
N ALA A 37 9.18 1.27 3.98
CA ALA A 37 9.84 -0.01 3.82
C ALA A 37 11.06 -0.19 4.74
N GLU A 38 11.93 0.80 4.79
CA GLU A 38 13.26 0.68 5.43
C GLU A 38 13.24 1.07 6.91
N GLU A 39 12.51 2.13 7.26
CA GLU A 39 12.44 2.63 8.64
C GLU A 39 11.25 2.02 9.39
N MET A 40 10.06 2.09 8.84
CA MET A 40 8.85 1.57 9.48
C MET A 40 8.71 0.05 9.30
N ARG A 41 9.40 -0.54 8.36
CA ARG A 41 9.40 -2.00 8.10
C ARG A 41 7.98 -2.56 8.08
N ILE A 42 7.12 -1.91 7.32
CA ILE A 42 5.73 -2.34 7.20
C ILE A 42 5.66 -3.76 6.62
N LYS A 43 4.62 -4.49 6.96
CA LYS A 43 4.45 -5.89 6.53
C LYS A 43 3.73 -6.03 5.20
N MET A 44 2.94 -5.04 4.84
CA MET A 44 2.15 -5.04 3.61
C MET A 44 1.72 -3.62 3.31
N PHE A 45 1.58 -3.31 2.01
CA PHE A 45 1.12 -2.02 1.53
C PHE A 45 -0.16 -2.19 0.70
N GLY A 46 -1.25 -1.53 1.11
CA GLY A 46 -2.56 -1.63 0.49
C GLY A 46 -3.13 -0.28 0.08
N PRO A 47 -2.80 0.23 -1.11
CA PRO A 47 -3.41 1.46 -1.59
C PRO A 47 -4.82 1.25 -2.12
N GLY A 48 -5.70 2.18 -1.80
CA GLY A 48 -7.09 2.20 -2.24
C GLY A 48 -7.31 2.84 -3.60
N VAL A 49 -8.36 2.41 -4.28
CA VAL A 49 -8.78 2.93 -5.58
C VAL A 49 -10.30 3.24 -5.57
N PRO A 50 -10.71 4.42 -6.02
CA PRO A 50 -9.88 5.59 -6.28
C PRO A 50 -9.30 6.15 -4.97
N GLY A 51 -8.26 6.95 -5.05
CA GLY A 51 -7.78 7.65 -3.87
C GLY A 51 -6.28 7.81 -3.76
N ILE A 52 -5.50 6.82 -4.17
CA ILE A 52 -4.04 6.86 -4.07
C ILE A 52 -3.42 6.49 -5.41
N SER A 53 -2.40 7.26 -5.80
CA SER A 53 -1.50 6.91 -6.89
C SER A 53 -0.06 6.81 -6.38
N TRP A 54 0.85 6.41 -7.24
CA TRP A 54 2.28 6.29 -6.92
C TRP A 54 3.15 6.87 -8.01
N GLU A 55 4.34 7.24 -7.58
CA GLU A 55 5.32 7.82 -8.47
C GLU A 55 5.71 6.86 -9.59
N THR A 56 5.71 7.37 -10.81
CA THR A 56 6.19 6.67 -11.99
C THR A 56 7.22 7.53 -12.72
N ASN A 57 8.21 6.88 -13.31
CA ASN A 57 9.21 7.54 -14.14
C ASN A 57 9.11 6.95 -15.57
N MET A 58 8.30 7.56 -16.39
CA MET A 58 8.03 7.09 -17.76
C MET A 58 9.26 7.13 -18.67
N ASN A 59 10.31 7.86 -18.31
CA ASN A 59 11.54 7.97 -19.08
C ASN A 59 12.59 6.91 -18.70
N ALA A 60 12.37 6.18 -17.63
CA ALA A 60 13.25 5.10 -17.20
C ALA A 60 12.75 3.74 -17.71
N PRO A 61 13.66 2.79 -18.02
CA PRO A 61 13.27 1.42 -18.32
C PRO A 61 12.75 0.70 -17.06
N GLU A 62 12.02 -0.39 -17.25
CA GLU A 62 11.65 -1.26 -16.12
C GLU A 62 12.91 -1.91 -15.49
N PRO A 63 12.94 -2.07 -14.17
CA PRO A 63 11.92 -1.72 -13.17
C PRO A 63 12.02 -0.28 -12.62
N ASP A 64 12.95 0.51 -13.11
CA ASP A 64 13.23 1.87 -12.60
C ASP A 64 12.12 2.89 -12.92
N ASN A 65 11.20 2.52 -13.79
CA ASN A 65 9.99 3.30 -14.09
C ASN A 65 8.96 3.29 -12.96
N SER A 66 9.09 2.40 -11.99
CA SER A 66 8.14 2.24 -10.87
C SER A 66 8.88 2.28 -9.52
N PRO A 67 9.44 3.44 -9.12
CA PRO A 67 10.29 3.53 -7.94
C PRO A 67 9.58 3.17 -6.64
N THR A 68 8.31 3.53 -6.49
CA THR A 68 7.51 3.18 -5.31
C THR A 68 7.31 1.66 -5.19
N HIS A 69 6.93 0.99 -6.28
CA HIS A 69 6.80 -0.46 -6.31
C HIS A 69 8.13 -1.15 -5.98
N ARG A 70 9.21 -0.66 -6.58
CA ARG A 70 10.54 -1.20 -6.36
C ARG A 70 10.99 -1.07 -4.91
N ALA A 71 10.69 0.05 -4.26
CA ALA A 71 10.99 0.25 -2.85
C ALA A 71 10.28 -0.78 -1.96
N MET A 72 9.03 -1.11 -2.26
CA MET A 72 8.25 -2.11 -1.53
C MET A 72 8.75 -3.54 -1.83
N THR A 73 8.73 -3.95 -3.09
CA THR A 73 9.07 -5.33 -3.48
C THR A 73 10.54 -5.66 -3.23
N GLY A 74 11.44 -4.70 -3.38
CA GLY A 74 12.86 -4.85 -3.05
C GLY A 74 13.13 -5.08 -1.55
N ASN A 75 12.17 -4.74 -0.69
CA ASN A 75 12.19 -5.00 0.75
C ASN A 75 11.26 -6.15 1.16
N ASN A 76 10.84 -6.98 0.22
CA ASN A 76 9.93 -8.12 0.43
C ASN A 76 8.57 -7.70 1.05
N ILE A 77 8.09 -6.51 0.72
CA ILE A 77 6.80 -6.02 1.17
C ILE A 77 5.78 -6.26 0.06
N PRO A 78 4.80 -7.14 0.27
CA PRO A 78 3.74 -7.36 -0.71
C PRO A 78 2.85 -6.13 -0.85
N ILE A 79 2.40 -5.89 -2.09
CA ILE A 79 1.44 -4.85 -2.41
C ILE A 79 0.10 -5.50 -2.73
N VAL A 80 -0.95 -5.08 -2.04
CA VAL A 80 -2.32 -5.51 -2.29
C VAL A 80 -3.06 -4.38 -2.98
N TYR A 81 -3.31 -4.55 -4.27
CA TYR A 81 -3.85 -3.49 -5.12
C TYR A 81 -4.69 -4.06 -6.28
N PRO A 82 -5.78 -3.42 -6.66
CA PRO A 82 -6.41 -2.29 -5.99
C PRO A 82 -7.30 -2.73 -4.82
N LEU A 83 -7.27 -2.02 -3.72
CA LEU A 83 -8.26 -2.17 -2.65
C LEU A 83 -9.41 -1.20 -2.83
N VAL A 84 -10.61 -1.63 -2.46
CA VAL A 84 -11.83 -0.82 -2.47
C VAL A 84 -12.45 -0.80 -1.08
N ASN A 85 -13.32 0.16 -0.82
CA ASN A 85 -14.06 0.30 0.44
C ASN A 85 -13.21 0.61 1.68
N ILE A 86 -11.95 1.03 1.52
CA ILE A 86 -11.13 1.46 2.67
C ILE A 86 -11.79 2.65 3.38
N GLU A 87 -12.42 3.54 2.62
CA GLU A 87 -13.12 4.72 3.12
C GLU A 87 -14.32 4.40 4.02
N SER A 88 -14.82 3.18 3.99
CA SER A 88 -15.91 2.74 4.88
C SER A 88 -15.45 2.37 6.28
N LEU A 89 -14.14 2.22 6.49
CA LEU A 89 -13.58 1.96 7.81
C LEU A 89 -13.71 3.21 8.69
N THR A 90 -14.11 3.00 9.93
CA THR A 90 -14.34 4.08 10.91
C THR A 90 -13.21 4.20 11.93
N SER A 91 -12.35 3.19 12.02
CA SER A 91 -11.22 3.14 12.93
C SER A 91 -9.90 3.32 12.18
N ASP A 92 -8.99 4.09 12.76
CA ASP A 92 -7.63 4.26 12.23
C ASP A 92 -6.80 2.99 12.29
N ARG A 93 -7.17 2.08 13.17
CA ARG A 93 -6.50 0.78 13.36
C ARG A 93 -7.51 -0.34 13.28
N VAL A 94 -7.21 -1.30 12.43
CA VAL A 94 -8.06 -2.47 12.19
C VAL A 94 -7.20 -3.74 12.17
N PHE A 95 -7.85 -4.87 12.38
CA PHE A 95 -7.22 -6.15 12.04
C PHE A 95 -7.42 -6.38 10.55
N PHE A 96 -6.34 -6.54 9.80
CA PHE A 96 -6.39 -6.77 8.36
C PHE A 96 -5.76 -8.10 7.98
N MET A 97 -6.41 -8.80 7.06
CA MET A 97 -5.86 -9.98 6.43
C MET A 97 -6.12 -9.96 4.93
N SER A 98 -5.19 -10.54 4.19
CA SER A 98 -5.29 -10.72 2.74
C SER A 98 -4.90 -12.15 2.40
N LEU A 99 -5.83 -12.89 1.82
CA LEU A 99 -5.71 -14.32 1.55
C LEU A 99 -5.52 -14.55 0.05
N PRO A 100 -4.28 -14.81 -0.41
CA PRO A 100 -4.00 -15.09 -1.82
C PRO A 100 -4.40 -16.50 -2.19
N LEU A 101 -4.58 -16.73 -3.49
CA LEU A 101 -4.70 -18.07 -4.03
C LEU A 101 -3.32 -18.75 -4.06
N ASN A 102 -3.27 -20.01 -3.69
CA ASN A 102 -2.04 -20.80 -3.78
C ASN A 102 -1.90 -21.37 -5.20
N VAL A 103 -1.31 -20.59 -6.09
CA VAL A 103 -1.08 -20.96 -7.49
C VAL A 103 0.41 -21.08 -7.73
N GLU A 104 0.84 -22.24 -8.23
CA GLU A 104 2.25 -22.51 -8.51
C GLU A 104 2.82 -21.55 -9.57
N ARG A 105 4.00 -20.99 -9.28
CA ARG A 105 4.76 -20.10 -10.18
C ARG A 105 4.05 -18.79 -10.56
N MET A 106 3.15 -18.30 -9.73
CA MET A 106 2.50 -17.01 -9.91
C MET A 106 3.20 -15.93 -9.09
N GLU A 107 3.48 -14.80 -9.71
CA GLU A 107 4.03 -13.61 -9.03
C GLU A 107 2.96 -12.85 -8.25
N GLY A 108 1.71 -13.01 -8.62
CA GLY A 108 0.58 -12.38 -7.99
C GLY A 108 -0.67 -13.20 -8.19
N SER A 109 -1.66 -12.97 -7.35
CA SER A 109 -2.97 -13.62 -7.44
C SER A 109 -4.06 -12.70 -6.93
N TRP A 110 -5.30 -13.04 -7.22
CA TRP A 110 -6.43 -12.44 -6.52
C TRP A 110 -6.36 -12.77 -5.05
N VAL A 111 -6.86 -11.85 -4.23
CA VAL A 111 -6.91 -12.02 -2.78
C VAL A 111 -8.30 -11.72 -2.25
N ARG A 112 -8.66 -12.37 -1.16
CA ARG A 112 -9.74 -11.93 -0.31
C ARG A 112 -9.15 -11.01 0.76
N ALA A 113 -9.42 -9.71 0.64
CA ALA A 113 -9.01 -8.73 1.63
C ALA A 113 -10.15 -8.49 2.63
N ILE A 114 -9.84 -8.58 3.91
CA ILE A 114 -10.80 -8.42 5.00
C ILE A 114 -10.20 -7.50 6.05
N ALA A 115 -10.96 -6.49 6.46
CA ALA A 115 -10.64 -5.66 7.62
C ALA A 115 -11.72 -5.85 8.70
N ILE A 116 -11.28 -6.04 9.94
CA ILE A 116 -12.17 -6.22 11.08
C ILE A 116 -11.90 -5.08 12.06
N GLU A 117 -12.96 -4.33 12.40
CA GLU A 117 -12.92 -3.26 13.38
C GLU A 117 -13.27 -3.78 14.77
N ASP A 118 -12.96 -3.01 15.79
CA ASP A 118 -13.37 -3.22 17.20
C ASP A 118 -12.85 -4.54 17.84
N VAL A 119 -11.78 -5.11 17.32
CA VAL A 119 -11.12 -6.31 17.90
C VAL A 119 -9.85 -5.99 18.68
N LEU A 120 -9.48 -4.70 18.72
CA LEU A 120 -8.23 -4.24 19.35
C LEU A 120 -8.49 -3.47 20.64
#